data_5faed06a51fa9f305e8a0c0563bfcc83
#
_entry.id   5faed06a51fa9f305e8a0c0563bfcc83
#
_cell.length_a   1.000
_cell.length_b   1.000
_cell.length_c   1.000
_cell.angle_alpha   90.00
_cell.angle_beta   90.00
_cell.angle_gamma   90.00
#
_symmetry.space_group_name_H-M   'P 1'
#
loop_
_entity.id
_entity.type
_entity.pdbx_description
1 polymer ?
#
loop_
_entity_poly.entity_id
_entity_poly.type
_entity_poly.pdbx_seq_one_letter_code
_entity_poly.pdbx_strand_id
1 'polypeptide(L)'
;MKGDLSINQMEIKLYGAEWCPFCVKEKKFLEEKKVKFTYIDVSDDEETAKYIMNKTKQTGIPVTEIIENGKSEFIIGFDEGVIRKKLKIK
;
A
#
# COMPACT_ATOMS: atom_id res chain seq x y z
N MET A 1 2.49 21.44 17.07
CA MET A 1 2.44 20.93 16.80
C MET A 1 2.04 20.69 16.48
N LYS A 2 1.74 20.85 16.45
CA LYS A 2 1.36 20.50 16.24
C LYS A 2 0.81 20.32 15.47
N GLY A 3 0.38 20.68 15.55
CA GLY A 3 -0.60 20.65 14.62
C GLY A 3 -0.31 20.29 13.27
N ASP A 4 0.60 20.73 12.73
CA ASP A 4 0.94 20.36 11.46
C ASP A 4 1.03 18.95 11.28
N LEU A 5 0.99 18.29 12.28
CA LEU A 5 1.12 16.93 12.19
C LEU A 5 0.03 16.34 11.40
N SER A 6 -1.16 16.86 11.49
CA SER A 6 -2.29 16.22 10.85
C SER A 6 -2.18 16.21 9.36
N ILE A 7 -1.45 17.12 8.77
CA ILE A 7 -1.41 17.12 7.33
C ILE A 7 -0.56 16.02 6.77
N ASN A 8 0.18 15.33 7.60
CA ASN A 8 1.01 14.26 7.12
C ASN A 8 0.60 12.94 7.66
N GLN A 9 -0.65 12.76 7.92
CA GLN A 9 -1.11 11.53 8.55
C GLN A 9 -1.53 10.46 7.58
N MET A 10 -0.93 10.42 6.42
CA MET A 10 -1.19 9.34 5.47
C MET A 10 -0.27 8.19 5.80
N GLU A 11 -0.85 7.03 6.06
CA GLU A 11 -0.09 5.82 6.31
C GLU A 11 -0.24 4.90 5.12
N ILE A 12 0.85 4.33 4.65
CA ILE A 12 0.82 3.50 3.45
C ILE A 12 1.34 2.12 3.79
N LYS A 13 0.56 1.10 3.44
CA LYS A 13 0.96 -0.29 3.62
C LYS A 13 0.92 -1.00 2.28
N LEU A 14 1.99 -1.68 1.96
CA LEU A 14 2.07 -2.47 0.73
C LEU A 14 2.02 -3.94 1.10
N TYR A 15 0.97 -4.62 0.66
CA TYR A 15 0.81 -6.04 0.91
C TYR A 15 1.26 -6.80 -0.32
N GLY A 16 2.21 -7.69 -0.15
CA GLY A 16 2.75 -8.42 -1.31
C GLY A 16 3.51 -9.65 -0.91
N ALA A 17 4.36 -10.13 -1.81
CA ALA A 17 5.20 -11.28 -1.55
C ALA A 17 6.47 -11.15 -2.39
N GLU A 18 7.56 -11.72 -1.88
CA GLU A 18 8.83 -11.58 -2.57
C GLU A 18 8.85 -12.31 -3.91
N TRP A 19 8.03 -13.34 -4.06
CA TRP A 19 7.97 -14.08 -5.31
C TRP A 19 7.07 -13.41 -6.35
N CYS A 20 6.47 -12.30 -6.03
CA CYS A 20 5.54 -11.62 -6.92
C CYS A 20 6.28 -10.49 -7.65
N PRO A 21 6.47 -10.58 -8.96
CA PRO A 21 7.24 -9.55 -9.68
C PRO A 21 6.66 -8.15 -9.57
N PHE A 22 5.33 -8.03 -9.62
CA PHE A 22 4.71 -6.72 -9.52
C PHE A 22 4.80 -6.15 -8.11
N CYS A 23 4.83 -7.02 -7.09
CA CYS A 23 5.03 -6.57 -5.73
C CYS A 23 6.43 -5.98 -5.57
N VAL A 24 7.42 -6.64 -6.14
CA VAL A 24 8.79 -6.17 -6.09
C VAL A 24 8.93 -4.84 -6.84
N LYS A 25 8.25 -4.73 -7.99
CA LYS A 25 8.30 -3.50 -8.77
C LYS A 25 7.70 -2.33 -8.00
N GLU A 26 6.56 -2.56 -7.35
CA GLU A 26 5.92 -1.49 -6.60
C GLU A 26 6.76 -1.09 -5.40
N LYS A 27 7.37 -2.05 -4.73
CA LYS A 27 8.22 -1.76 -3.60
C LYS A 27 9.37 -0.85 -4.03
N LYS A 28 10.03 -1.19 -5.14
CA LYS A 28 11.10 -0.37 -5.66
C LYS A 28 10.62 1.02 -6.06
N PHE A 29 9.47 1.07 -6.70
CA PHE A 29 8.91 2.33 -7.12
C PHE A 29 8.69 3.26 -5.93
N LEU A 30 8.09 2.74 -4.86
CA LEU A 30 7.85 3.55 -3.68
C LEU A 30 9.14 3.98 -3.01
N GLU A 31 10.14 3.10 -3.00
CA GLU A 31 11.43 3.44 -2.44
C GLU A 31 12.12 4.54 -3.24
N GLU A 32 12.05 4.45 -4.56
CA GLU A 32 12.66 5.46 -5.42
C GLU A 32 11.99 6.81 -5.28
N LYS A 33 10.69 6.81 -5.04
CA LYS A 33 9.95 8.05 -4.84
C LYS A 33 10.06 8.55 -3.41
N LYS A 34 10.81 7.83 -2.56
CA LYS A 34 11.02 8.20 -1.17
C LYS A 34 9.73 8.27 -0.39
N VAL A 35 8.80 7.40 -0.73
CA VAL A 35 7.54 7.28 -0.01
C VAL A 35 7.78 6.39 1.21
N LYS A 36 7.30 6.83 2.35
CA LYS A 36 7.41 6.04 3.56
C LYS A 36 6.27 5.04 3.59
N PHE A 37 6.58 3.78 3.68
CA PHE A 37 5.53 2.75 3.68
C PHE A 37 5.99 1.54 4.48
N THR A 38 5.01 0.72 4.87
CA THR A 38 5.28 -0.53 5.57
C THR A 38 5.02 -1.67 4.58
N TYR A 39 6.00 -2.54 4.43
CA TYR A 39 5.83 -3.69 3.55
C TYR A 39 5.39 -4.89 4.38
N ILE A 40 4.31 -5.54 3.97
CA ILE A 40 3.77 -6.68 4.69
C ILE A 40 3.70 -7.86 3.73
N ASP A 41 4.47 -8.92 4.06
CA ASP A 41 4.49 -10.11 3.23
C ASP A 41 3.33 -11.00 3.66
N VAL A 42 2.41 -11.26 2.74
CA VAL A 42 1.22 -12.03 3.08
C VAL A 42 1.37 -13.51 2.79
N SER A 43 2.53 -13.93 2.26
CA SER A 43 2.68 -15.34 1.88
C SER A 43 2.72 -16.25 3.10
N ASP A 44 3.18 -15.74 4.25
CA ASP A 44 3.23 -16.53 5.46
C ASP A 44 2.29 -16.02 6.54
N ASP A 45 1.38 -15.13 6.20
CA ASP A 45 0.50 -14.52 7.20
C ASP A 45 -0.93 -14.70 6.74
N GLU A 46 -1.55 -15.77 7.18
CA GLU A 46 -2.89 -16.13 6.77
C GLU A 46 -3.93 -15.12 7.20
N GLU A 47 -3.77 -14.55 8.39
CA GLU A 47 -4.72 -13.57 8.88
C GLU A 47 -4.70 -12.29 8.07
N THR A 48 -3.50 -11.83 7.72
CA THR A 48 -3.38 -10.63 6.91
C THR A 48 -3.93 -10.89 5.51
N ALA A 49 -3.68 -12.08 4.96
CA ALA A 49 -4.21 -12.42 3.65
C ALA A 49 -5.74 -12.40 3.68
N LYS A 50 -6.35 -12.90 4.74
CA LYS A 50 -7.79 -12.89 4.87
C LYS A 50 -8.32 -11.47 5.00
N TYR A 51 -7.61 -10.63 5.75
CA TYR A 51 -8.00 -9.23 5.90
C TYR A 51 -8.07 -8.55 4.54
N ILE A 52 -7.02 -8.73 3.73
CA ILE A 52 -6.97 -8.11 2.42
C ILE A 52 -8.05 -8.66 1.51
N MET A 53 -8.28 -9.98 1.55
CA MET A 53 -9.31 -10.58 0.73
C MET A 53 -10.70 -10.04 1.11
N ASN A 54 -10.95 -9.87 2.40
CA ASN A 54 -12.22 -9.31 2.85
C ASN A 54 -12.41 -7.89 2.38
N LYS A 55 -11.35 -7.08 2.43
CA LYS A 55 -11.46 -5.67 2.07
C LYS A 55 -11.52 -5.43 0.57
N THR A 56 -10.81 -6.24 -0.20
CA THR A 56 -10.72 -6.03 -1.64
C THR A 56 -11.62 -6.97 -2.44
N LYS A 57 -12.16 -7.98 -1.78
CA LYS A 57 -13.03 -8.98 -2.41
C LYS A 57 -12.31 -9.73 -3.54
N GLN A 58 -11.00 -9.89 -3.42
CA GLN A 58 -10.23 -10.65 -4.40
C GLN A 58 -8.93 -11.08 -3.73
N THR A 59 -8.19 -11.99 -4.35
CA THR A 59 -7.01 -12.59 -3.75
C THR A 59 -5.69 -12.14 -4.34
N GLY A 60 -5.72 -11.26 -5.33
CA GLY A 60 -4.47 -10.87 -6.00
C GLY A 60 -3.64 -9.90 -5.19
N ILE A 61 -2.34 -9.88 -5.46
CA ILE A 61 -1.39 -8.93 -4.89
C ILE A 61 -0.61 -8.34 -6.05
N PRO A 62 0.00 -7.19 -5.88
CA PRO A 62 0.09 -6.40 -4.66
C PRO A 62 -1.20 -5.64 -4.37
N VAL A 63 -1.37 -5.29 -3.11
CA VAL A 63 -2.46 -4.42 -2.69
C VAL A 63 -1.83 -3.30 -1.87
N THR A 64 -2.21 -2.06 -2.17
CA THR A 64 -1.71 -0.91 -1.42
C THR A 64 -2.86 -0.34 -0.61
N GLU A 65 -2.66 -0.23 0.69
CA GLU A 65 -3.66 0.36 1.56
C GLU A 65 -3.18 1.75 1.94
N ILE A 66 -3.99 2.75 1.67
CA ILE A 66 -3.69 4.13 2.04
C ILE A 66 -4.66 4.53 3.13
N ILE A 67 -4.12 4.85 4.30
CA ILE A 67 -4.93 5.21 5.45
C ILE A 67 -4.75 6.69 5.70
N GLU A 68 -5.86 7.42 5.61
CA GLU A 68 -5.82 8.85 5.79
C GLU A 68 -7.08 9.28 6.53
N ASN A 69 -6.91 10.02 7.60
CA ASN A 69 -8.05 10.51 8.40
C ASN A 69 -8.95 9.38 8.87
N GLY A 70 -8.36 8.25 9.23
CA GLY A 70 -9.13 7.11 9.72
C GLY A 70 -9.84 6.32 8.66
N LYS A 71 -9.63 6.64 7.40
CA LYS A 71 -10.26 5.91 6.30
C LYS A 71 -9.20 5.18 5.49
N SER A 72 -9.52 3.96 5.08
CA SER A 72 -8.63 3.15 4.26
C SER A 72 -9.12 3.11 2.83
N GLU A 73 -8.18 3.24 1.91
CA GLU A 73 -8.47 3.13 0.50
C GLU A 73 -7.50 2.10 -0.06
N PHE A 74 -7.97 1.22 -0.93
CA PHE A 74 -7.15 0.13 -1.44
C PHE A 74 -6.93 0.26 -2.94
N ILE A 75 -5.67 0.06 -3.35
CA ILE A 75 -5.32 0.01 -4.77
C ILE A 75 -4.91 -1.42 -5.05
N ILE A 76 -5.56 -2.05 -6.02
CA ILE A 76 -5.29 -3.44 -6.37
C ILE A 76 -4.36 -3.48 -7.58
N GLY A 77 -3.26 -4.21 -7.44
CA GLY A 77 -2.29 -4.31 -8.52
C GLY A 77 -1.33 -3.14 -8.52
N PHE A 78 -0.30 -3.23 -9.35
CA PHE A 78 0.67 -2.14 -9.47
C PHE A 78 0.25 -1.26 -10.62
N ASP A 79 -0.45 -0.18 -10.30
CA ASP A 79 -0.88 0.79 -11.29
C ASP A 79 -0.19 2.10 -10.92
N GLU A 80 0.90 2.38 -11.61
CA GLU A 80 1.74 3.51 -11.28
C GLU A 80 0.96 4.82 -11.36
N GLY A 81 0.12 4.98 -12.38
CA GLY A 81 -0.66 6.20 -12.52
C GLY A 81 -1.60 6.44 -11.35
N VAL A 82 -2.31 5.40 -10.94
CA VAL A 82 -3.22 5.50 -9.82
C VAL A 82 -2.46 5.78 -8.53
N ILE A 83 -1.32 5.11 -8.34
CA ILE A 83 -0.52 5.29 -7.13
C ILE A 83 -0.01 6.72 -7.06
N ARG A 84 0.52 7.25 -8.16
CA ARG A 84 1.00 8.63 -8.18
C ARG A 84 -0.11 9.60 -7.81
N LYS A 85 -1.30 9.38 -8.35
CA LYS A 85 -2.42 10.25 -8.12
C LYS A 85 -2.88 10.18 -6.66
N LYS A 86 -3.03 8.98 -6.14
CA LYS A 86 -3.52 8.80 -4.77
C LYS A 86 -2.51 9.28 -3.74
N LEU A 87 -1.23 9.09 -3.98
CA LEU A 87 -0.20 9.52 -3.05
C LEU A 87 0.27 10.94 -3.32
N LYS A 88 -0.24 11.56 -4.36
CA LYS A 88 0.10 12.94 -4.71
C LYS A 88 1.61 13.10 -4.97
N ILE A 89 2.21 12.14 -5.65
CA ILE A 89 3.62 12.20 -6.00
C ILE A 89 3.73 12.33 -7.52
N LYS A 90 4.88 12.83 -7.93
CA LYS A 90 5.09 13.10 -9.37
C LYS A 90 5.88 12.04 -10.07
#